data_d280eadecda2a1e4dfa81ff591f54b4b
#
_entry.id   d280eadecda2a1e4dfa81ff591f54b4b
#
_cell.length_a   1.000
_cell.length_b   1.000
_cell.length_c   1.000
_cell.angle_alpha   90.00
_cell.angle_beta   90.00
_cell.angle_gamma   90.00
#
_symmetry.space_group_name_H-M   'P 1'
#
loop_
_entity.id
_entity.type
_entity.pdbx_description
1 polymer ?
#
loop_
_entity_poly.entity_id
_entity_poly.type
_entity_poly.pdbx_seq_one_letter_code
_entity_poly.pdbx_strand_id
1 'polypeptide(L)'
;MKAEPLTDFSRLCVHTITTKGWGLEEAVEHYAEAGVSGITVWRQWLEGKDPAKAGDLIRSTGMKVVSLCRGGFYPALEEKSRGESIEDNKRAIEDAAAMGAPLVVLVCGAVPGQSLVESRKQITDGIAATLPLAEALGVKLG
;
A
#
# COMPACT_ATOMS: atom_id res chain seq x y z
N MET A 1 7.09 -25.61 26.39
CA MET A 1 7.39 -26.18 25.06
C MET A 1 8.32 -25.23 24.33
N LYS A 2 9.46 -25.69 23.82
CA LYS A 2 10.29 -24.87 22.90
C LYS A 2 9.55 -24.87 21.56
N ALA A 3 9.25 -23.67 21.04
CA ALA A 3 8.69 -23.54 19.70
C ALA A 3 9.73 -24.06 18.69
N GLU A 4 9.29 -24.87 17.72
CA GLU A 4 10.15 -25.25 16.60
C GLU A 4 10.46 -24.04 15.73
N PRO A 5 11.68 -23.93 15.21
CA PRO A 5 12.02 -22.83 14.30
C PRO A 5 11.11 -22.85 13.08
N LEU A 6 10.68 -21.65 12.65
CA LEU A 6 9.96 -21.51 11.39
C LEU A 6 10.91 -21.83 10.23
N THR A 7 10.53 -22.78 9.40
CA THR A 7 11.33 -23.24 8.25
C THR A 7 10.69 -22.92 6.89
N ASP A 8 9.40 -22.60 6.88
CA ASP A 8 8.67 -22.19 5.68
C ASP A 8 8.46 -20.68 5.70
N PHE A 9 9.12 -19.98 4.78
CA PHE A 9 9.02 -18.53 4.59
C PHE A 9 8.19 -18.14 3.35
N SER A 10 7.47 -19.09 2.74
CA SER A 10 6.65 -18.85 1.53
C SER A 10 5.58 -17.78 1.69
N ARG A 11 5.21 -17.46 2.94
CA ARG A 11 4.25 -16.40 3.30
C ARG A 11 4.90 -15.17 3.93
N LEU A 12 6.24 -15.11 3.95
CA LEU A 12 6.95 -13.95 4.46
C LEU A 12 6.80 -12.77 3.48
N CYS A 13 6.31 -11.66 3.99
CA CYS A 13 6.25 -10.39 3.28
C CYS A 13 6.98 -9.32 4.09
N VAL A 14 7.83 -8.55 3.42
CA VAL A 14 8.53 -7.42 4.05
C VAL A 14 8.07 -6.11 3.42
N HIS A 15 7.84 -5.11 4.25
CA HIS A 15 7.50 -3.76 3.81
C HIS A 15 8.77 -2.95 3.55
N THR A 16 8.83 -2.19 2.45
CA THR A 16 10.00 -1.33 2.15
C THR A 16 10.30 -0.33 3.26
N ILE A 17 9.31 0.08 4.04
CA ILE A 17 9.52 0.96 5.21
C ILE A 17 10.37 0.31 6.32
N THR A 18 10.51 -1.00 6.33
CA THR A 18 11.32 -1.74 7.31
C THR A 18 12.81 -1.43 7.12
N THR A 19 13.22 -1.20 5.88
CA THR A 19 14.62 -0.91 5.49
C THR A 19 14.71 0.50 4.89
N LYS A 20 14.41 1.50 5.69
CA LYS A 20 14.28 2.91 5.24
C LYS A 20 15.51 3.48 4.52
N GLY A 21 16.69 2.95 4.78
CA GLY A 21 17.93 3.41 4.15
C GLY A 21 18.12 2.90 2.72
N TRP A 22 17.32 1.93 2.28
CA TRP A 22 17.45 1.32 0.95
C TRP A 22 16.45 1.95 -0.03
N GLY A 23 16.92 2.12 -1.29
CA GLY A 23 16.02 2.39 -2.41
C GLY A 23 15.18 1.16 -2.77
N LEU A 24 14.24 1.31 -3.73
CA LEU A 24 13.38 0.19 -4.12
C LEU A 24 14.20 -0.98 -4.71
N GLU A 25 15.12 -0.66 -5.61
CA GLU A 25 15.96 -1.64 -6.31
C GLU A 25 16.81 -2.43 -5.32
N GLU A 26 17.46 -1.73 -4.38
CA GLU A 26 18.28 -2.32 -3.34
C GLU A 26 17.46 -3.20 -2.38
N ALA A 27 16.28 -2.74 -1.98
CA ALA A 27 15.36 -3.52 -1.16
C ALA A 27 14.92 -4.80 -1.86
N VAL A 28 14.59 -4.73 -3.16
CA VAL A 28 14.19 -5.87 -3.97
C VAL A 28 15.31 -6.91 -4.08
N GLU A 29 16.54 -6.47 -4.34
CA GLU A 29 17.70 -7.33 -4.43
C GLU A 29 17.96 -8.08 -3.11
N HIS A 30 18.07 -7.35 -2.01
CA HIS A 30 18.37 -7.95 -0.70
C HIS A 30 17.24 -8.83 -0.17
N TYR A 31 15.99 -8.48 -0.42
CA TYR A 31 14.86 -9.32 -0.02
C TYR A 31 14.83 -10.63 -0.81
N ALA A 32 15.13 -10.58 -2.10
CA ALA A 32 15.24 -11.77 -2.94
C ALA A 32 16.37 -12.69 -2.49
N GLU A 33 17.56 -12.13 -2.22
CA GLU A 33 18.71 -12.86 -1.68
C GLU A 33 18.41 -13.52 -0.32
N ALA A 34 17.64 -12.84 0.52
CA ALA A 34 17.22 -13.36 1.81
C ALA A 34 16.07 -14.40 1.73
N GLY A 35 15.57 -14.72 0.53
CA GLY A 35 14.49 -15.69 0.32
C GLY A 35 13.11 -15.18 0.74
N VAL A 36 12.92 -13.85 0.78
CA VAL A 36 11.61 -13.23 1.05
C VAL A 36 10.68 -13.50 -0.14
N SER A 37 9.46 -13.97 0.13
CA SER A 37 8.51 -14.38 -0.92
C SER A 37 7.57 -13.28 -1.37
N GLY A 38 7.45 -12.18 -0.61
CA GLY A 38 6.57 -11.09 -0.94
C GLY A 38 7.03 -9.74 -0.42
N ILE A 39 6.61 -8.69 -1.10
CA ILE A 39 6.95 -7.32 -0.76
C ILE A 39 5.69 -6.45 -0.72
N THR A 40 5.60 -5.60 0.30
CA THR A 40 4.68 -4.45 0.32
C THR A 40 5.47 -3.20 0.04
N VAL A 41 5.15 -2.52 -1.05
CA VAL A 41 5.83 -1.28 -1.44
C VAL A 41 5.11 -0.10 -0.79
N TRP A 42 5.87 0.79 -0.15
CA TRP A 42 5.35 2.07 0.31
C TRP A 42 5.50 3.12 -0.80
N ARG A 43 4.50 3.97 -0.97
CA ARG A 43 4.37 4.89 -2.12
C ARG A 43 5.57 5.82 -2.30
N GLN A 44 6.23 6.25 -1.21
CA GLN A 44 7.44 7.07 -1.32
C GLN A 44 8.62 6.36 -2.03
N TRP A 45 8.63 5.03 -2.09
CA TRP A 45 9.60 4.27 -2.88
C TRP A 45 9.28 4.26 -4.38
N LEU A 46 8.09 4.74 -4.76
CA LEU A 46 7.69 4.93 -6.16
C LEU A 46 7.86 6.36 -6.66
N GLU A 47 8.27 7.31 -5.80
CA GLU A 47 8.47 8.69 -6.22
C GLU A 47 9.46 8.77 -7.39
N GLY A 48 9.03 9.38 -8.50
CA GLY A 48 9.82 9.48 -9.73
C GLY A 48 10.01 8.18 -10.51
N LYS A 49 9.33 7.10 -10.13
CA LYS A 49 9.41 5.80 -10.79
C LYS A 49 8.09 5.47 -11.49
N ASP A 50 8.18 4.61 -12.50
CA ASP A 50 7.04 4.00 -13.17
C ASP A 50 6.54 2.80 -12.34
N PRO A 51 5.30 2.80 -11.82
CA PRO A 51 4.78 1.70 -11.01
C PRO A 51 4.76 0.35 -11.75
N ALA A 52 4.50 0.33 -13.06
CA ALA A 52 4.51 -0.91 -13.83
C ALA A 52 5.91 -1.52 -13.87
N LYS A 53 6.93 -0.70 -14.13
CA LYS A 53 8.34 -1.16 -14.13
C LYS A 53 8.78 -1.62 -12.74
N ALA A 54 8.31 -0.95 -11.68
CA ALA A 54 8.57 -1.38 -10.31
C ALA A 54 7.98 -2.76 -10.03
N GLY A 55 6.75 -3.01 -10.48
CA GLY A 55 6.12 -4.31 -10.40
C GLY A 55 6.85 -5.40 -11.19
N ASP A 56 7.31 -5.09 -12.41
CA ASP A 56 8.10 -6.01 -13.24
C ASP A 56 9.43 -6.37 -12.59
N LEU A 57 10.13 -5.39 -12.01
CA LEU A 57 11.36 -5.61 -11.27
C LEU A 57 11.15 -6.60 -10.11
N ILE A 58 10.11 -6.39 -9.30
CA ILE A 58 9.79 -7.26 -8.16
C ILE A 58 9.51 -8.68 -8.66
N ARG A 59 8.65 -8.84 -9.67
CA ARG A 59 8.28 -10.15 -10.22
C ARG A 59 9.46 -10.87 -10.87
N SER A 60 10.42 -10.15 -11.45
CA SER A 60 11.61 -10.75 -12.08
C SER A 60 12.48 -11.51 -11.08
N THR A 61 12.40 -11.19 -9.79
CA THR A 61 13.12 -11.90 -8.71
C THR A 61 12.34 -13.12 -8.15
N GLY A 62 11.12 -13.36 -8.64
CA GLY A 62 10.23 -14.39 -8.11
C GLY A 62 9.37 -13.97 -6.91
N MET A 63 9.58 -12.76 -6.38
CA MET A 63 8.74 -12.22 -5.32
C MET A 63 7.37 -11.79 -5.85
N LYS A 64 6.37 -11.80 -4.94
CA LYS A 64 5.03 -11.30 -5.18
C LYS A 64 4.90 -9.86 -4.67
N VAL A 65 4.28 -8.99 -5.45
CA VAL A 65 3.76 -7.72 -4.92
C VAL A 65 2.52 -8.04 -4.10
N VAL A 66 2.59 -7.84 -2.78
CA VAL A 66 1.50 -8.19 -1.85
C VAL A 66 0.52 -7.05 -1.70
N SER A 67 1.01 -5.84 -1.57
CA SER A 67 0.18 -4.63 -1.45
C SER A 67 0.98 -3.36 -1.74
N LEU A 68 0.25 -2.28 -1.98
CA LEU A 68 0.77 -0.93 -1.97
C LEU A 68 0.36 -0.23 -0.66
N CYS A 69 1.27 0.36 0.05
CA CYS A 69 1.04 1.14 1.25
C CYS A 69 1.47 2.59 0.98
N ARG A 70 0.72 3.57 1.23
CA ARG A 70 -0.57 3.58 1.90
C ARG A 70 -1.55 4.50 1.18
N GLY A 71 -2.82 4.12 1.20
CA GLY A 71 -3.95 5.01 0.97
C GLY A 71 -4.59 5.41 2.31
N GLY A 72 -5.81 5.92 2.25
CA GLY A 72 -6.59 6.35 3.41
C GLY A 72 -6.45 7.83 3.70
N PHE A 73 -6.39 8.20 4.99
CA PHE A 73 -6.35 9.58 5.48
C PHE A 73 -7.50 10.45 4.94
N TYR A 74 -8.70 9.85 4.78
CA TYR A 74 -9.88 10.55 4.30
C TYR A 74 -10.38 11.66 5.23
N PRO A 75 -10.33 11.52 6.58
CA PRO A 75 -10.86 12.53 7.47
C PRO A 75 -10.06 13.84 7.40
N ALA A 76 -10.78 14.93 7.29
CA ALA A 76 -10.24 16.29 7.43
C ALA A 76 -11.34 17.26 7.86
N LEU A 77 -10.97 18.36 8.51
CA LEU A 77 -11.91 19.41 8.89
C LEU A 77 -12.48 20.12 7.66
N GLU A 78 -11.63 20.40 6.68
CA GLU A 78 -12.02 21.13 5.48
C GLU A 78 -12.47 20.18 4.37
N GLU A 79 -13.53 20.56 3.66
CA GLU A 79 -14.07 19.80 2.53
C GLU A 79 -13.06 19.67 1.39
N LYS A 80 -12.30 20.73 1.11
CA LYS A 80 -11.24 20.72 0.11
C LYS A 80 -10.21 19.62 0.39
N SER A 81 -9.74 19.51 1.62
CA SER A 81 -8.76 18.50 2.02
C SER A 81 -9.31 17.08 1.91
N ARG A 82 -10.61 16.89 2.18
CA ARG A 82 -11.27 15.59 1.94
C ARG A 82 -11.30 15.23 0.46
N GLY A 83 -11.61 16.22 -0.41
CA GLY A 83 -11.57 16.03 -1.86
C GLY A 83 -10.16 15.66 -2.37
N GLU A 84 -9.13 16.37 -1.90
CA GLU A 84 -7.73 16.09 -2.22
C GLU A 84 -7.31 14.69 -1.79
N SER A 85 -7.77 14.24 -0.61
CA SER A 85 -7.53 12.89 -0.11
C SER A 85 -8.18 11.82 -1.00
N ILE A 86 -9.41 12.04 -1.46
CA ILE A 86 -10.08 11.12 -2.39
C ILE A 86 -9.28 11.00 -3.70
N GLU A 87 -8.84 12.11 -4.29
CA GLU A 87 -8.03 12.08 -5.51
C GLU A 87 -6.66 11.42 -5.29
N ASP A 88 -6.04 11.62 -4.13
CA ASP A 88 -4.80 10.91 -3.79
C ASP A 88 -4.99 9.40 -3.67
N ASN A 89 -6.10 8.96 -3.10
CA ASN A 89 -6.43 7.54 -3.02
C ASN A 89 -6.73 6.91 -4.39
N LYS A 90 -7.36 7.66 -5.31
CA LYS A 90 -7.53 7.19 -6.70
C LYS A 90 -6.17 6.95 -7.37
N ARG A 91 -5.23 7.87 -7.22
CA ARG A 91 -3.85 7.68 -7.72
C ARG A 91 -3.19 6.45 -7.09
N ALA A 92 -3.35 6.23 -5.78
CA ALA A 92 -2.83 5.04 -5.13
C ALA A 92 -3.41 3.74 -5.69
N ILE A 93 -4.69 3.73 -6.03
CA ILE A 93 -5.37 2.58 -6.67
C ILE A 93 -4.82 2.34 -8.08
N GLU A 94 -4.63 3.40 -8.87
CA GLU A 94 -4.04 3.33 -10.21
C GLU A 94 -2.59 2.81 -10.16
N ASP A 95 -1.77 3.33 -9.24
CA ASP A 95 -0.40 2.87 -9.02
C ASP A 95 -0.36 1.39 -8.62
N ALA A 96 -1.26 0.96 -7.71
CA ALA A 96 -1.38 -0.42 -7.30
C ALA A 96 -1.74 -1.34 -8.47
N ALA A 97 -2.72 -0.94 -9.29
CA ALA A 97 -3.12 -1.70 -10.47
C ALA A 97 -1.96 -1.80 -11.48
N ALA A 98 -1.28 -0.70 -11.78
CA ALA A 98 -0.15 -0.66 -12.69
C ALA A 98 1.01 -1.55 -12.21
N MET A 99 1.30 -1.54 -10.92
CA MET A 99 2.34 -2.36 -10.31
C MET A 99 1.95 -3.84 -10.18
N GLY A 100 0.66 -4.16 -10.30
CA GLY A 100 0.13 -5.51 -10.07
C GLY A 100 -0.02 -5.85 -8.59
N ALA A 101 -0.18 -4.84 -7.73
CA ALA A 101 -0.51 -5.01 -6.32
C ALA A 101 -2.02 -5.27 -6.17
N PRO A 102 -2.44 -6.39 -5.57
CA PRO A 102 -3.87 -6.72 -5.45
C PRO A 102 -4.60 -5.92 -4.37
N LEU A 103 -3.89 -5.15 -3.57
CA LEU A 103 -4.40 -4.48 -2.38
C LEU A 103 -3.72 -3.13 -2.15
N VAL A 104 -4.53 -2.10 -1.85
CA VAL A 104 -4.06 -0.85 -1.22
C VAL A 104 -4.40 -0.91 0.27
N VAL A 105 -3.39 -0.74 1.12
CA VAL A 105 -3.56 -0.65 2.57
C VAL A 105 -4.04 0.74 2.95
N LEU A 106 -5.19 0.83 3.61
CA LEU A 106 -5.78 2.08 4.06
C LEU A 106 -5.39 2.39 5.50
N VAL A 107 -4.80 3.55 5.71
CA VAL A 107 -4.57 4.12 7.04
C VAL A 107 -5.68 5.12 7.32
N CYS A 108 -6.55 4.81 8.29
CA CYS A 108 -7.74 5.61 8.53
C CYS A 108 -7.43 7.04 8.99
N GLY A 109 -6.34 7.23 9.74
CA GLY A 109 -5.95 8.53 10.24
C GLY A 109 -6.82 9.01 11.42
N ALA A 110 -6.40 10.09 12.02
CA ALA A 110 -7.14 10.81 13.06
C ALA A 110 -7.04 12.31 12.79
N VAL A 111 -8.10 13.05 13.11
CA VAL A 111 -8.15 14.50 12.97
C VAL A 111 -8.30 15.10 14.38
N PRO A 112 -7.27 15.76 14.90
CA PRO A 112 -7.39 16.44 16.21
C PRO A 112 -8.55 17.42 16.21
N GLY A 113 -9.35 17.39 17.27
CA GLY A 113 -10.51 18.26 17.42
C GLY A 113 -11.80 17.79 16.70
N GLN A 114 -11.75 16.71 15.94
CA GLN A 114 -12.93 16.10 15.31
C GLN A 114 -13.42 14.89 16.09
N SER A 115 -14.74 14.72 16.16
CA SER A 115 -15.32 13.54 16.82
C SER A 115 -15.01 12.26 16.05
N LEU A 116 -14.92 11.13 16.77
CA LEU A 116 -14.71 9.83 16.16
C LEU A 116 -15.89 9.43 15.24
N VAL A 117 -17.09 9.85 15.58
CA VAL A 117 -18.31 9.59 14.77
C VAL A 117 -18.19 10.29 13.42
N GLU A 118 -17.79 11.56 13.41
CA GLU A 118 -17.59 12.31 12.16
C GLU A 118 -16.42 11.75 11.34
N SER A 119 -15.29 11.43 11.99
CA SER A 119 -14.15 10.84 11.31
C SER A 119 -14.51 9.50 10.64
N ARG A 120 -15.26 8.63 11.33
CA ARG A 120 -15.73 7.36 10.76
C ARG A 120 -16.66 7.57 9.58
N LYS A 121 -17.56 8.55 9.67
CA LYS A 121 -18.43 8.90 8.54
C LYS A 121 -17.61 9.33 7.32
N GLN A 122 -16.65 10.21 7.52
CA GLN A 122 -15.78 10.69 6.43
C GLN A 122 -14.92 9.56 5.83
N ILE A 123 -14.47 8.59 6.62
CA ILE A 123 -13.78 7.38 6.12
C ILE A 123 -14.74 6.57 5.23
N THR A 124 -15.97 6.34 5.69
CA THR A 124 -16.98 5.60 4.92
C THR A 124 -17.27 6.29 3.60
N ASP A 125 -17.48 7.62 3.63
CA ASP A 125 -17.74 8.43 2.44
C ASP A 125 -16.55 8.39 1.46
N GLY A 126 -15.32 8.49 1.97
CA GLY A 126 -14.09 8.42 1.17
C GLY A 126 -13.87 7.06 0.52
N ILE A 127 -14.12 5.97 1.26
CA ILE A 127 -14.07 4.61 0.69
C ILE A 127 -15.15 4.46 -0.38
N ALA A 128 -16.38 4.89 -0.12
CA ALA A 128 -17.47 4.82 -1.10
C ALA A 128 -17.14 5.59 -2.39
N ALA A 129 -16.42 6.71 -2.29
CA ALA A 129 -16.01 7.50 -3.44
C ALA A 129 -14.88 6.86 -4.27
N THR A 130 -14.05 6.01 -3.67
CA THR A 130 -12.90 5.39 -4.33
C THR A 130 -13.13 3.93 -4.73
N LEU A 131 -14.10 3.26 -4.09
CA LEU A 131 -14.40 1.84 -4.32
C LEU A 131 -14.74 1.50 -5.78
N PRO A 132 -15.56 2.28 -6.53
CA PRO A 132 -15.85 1.95 -7.93
C PRO A 132 -14.62 1.87 -8.82
N LEU A 133 -13.62 2.75 -8.60
CA LEU A 133 -12.35 2.69 -9.33
C LEU A 133 -11.53 1.45 -8.93
N ALA A 134 -11.49 1.14 -7.64
CA ALA A 134 -10.78 -0.03 -7.13
C ALA A 134 -11.37 -1.33 -7.73
N GLU A 135 -12.71 -1.45 -7.75
CA GLU A 135 -13.41 -2.58 -8.37
C GLU A 135 -13.12 -2.69 -9.87
N ALA A 136 -13.19 -1.57 -10.60
CA ALA A 136 -12.92 -1.53 -12.03
C ALA A 136 -11.48 -1.97 -12.38
N LEU A 137 -10.52 -1.69 -11.51
CA LEU A 137 -9.11 -2.05 -11.67
C LEU A 137 -8.71 -3.37 -10.97
N GLY A 138 -9.65 -4.05 -10.31
CA GLY A 138 -9.40 -5.31 -9.61
C GLY A 138 -8.52 -5.16 -8.36
N VAL A 139 -8.45 -3.97 -7.76
CA VAL A 139 -7.67 -3.67 -6.56
C VAL A 139 -8.58 -3.69 -5.33
N LYS A 140 -8.15 -4.36 -4.28
CA LYS A 140 -8.86 -4.37 -2.99
C LYS A 140 -8.46 -3.17 -2.14
N LEU A 141 -9.37 -2.72 -1.30
CA LEU A 141 -9.11 -1.73 -0.25
C LEU A 141 -9.19 -2.43 1.11
N GLY A 142 -8.17 -2.29 1.96
CA GLY A 142 -8.12 -3.00 3.24
C GLY A 142 -7.21 -2.34 4.29
#